data_1c4ab1df6fe67208f9aeede6deac97b7
#
_entry.id   1c4ab1df6fe67208f9aeede6deac97b7
#
_cell.length_a   1.000
_cell.length_b   1.000
_cell.length_c   1.000
_cell.angle_alpha   90.00
_cell.angle_beta   90.00
_cell.angle_gamma   90.00
#
_symmetry.space_group_name_H-M   'P 1'
#
loop_
_entity.id
_entity.type
_entity.pdbx_description
1 polymer ?
#
loop_
_entity_poly.entity_id
_entity_poly.type
_entity_poly.pdbx_seq_one_letter_code
_entity_poly.pdbx_strand_id
1 'polypeptide(L)'
;METQEIKINAESIFSNSFLDGKTFYMFCYQAAPCITWVDEVDKEKVLKYLKENYSDAISGIYQMSKYDRKKKTGLFSMTLILLHNKCMIELAGSYCEIYHTNEDCDMASMLIKEVSRFKVKDKKKNFEINLISKDNYGFELKPMDIKKTRLNLDLFYENDFKEIDKIIQSRLLKKEDKGIVLLHGLPGTGKTTYLRYLIGRLKKKVLFVSPAIAGNIMNPEFMDLLIDNPNSILVIEDAENIIMDRKLTNDSSVSNLLNISDGLLSDFLNVQLICTFNQPLSMVDNALLRKGRLIARYEFGKLGIAKAQQLSNHFGFDTNISKPMTIAEIANPHEKTHESNRVEVIGFRRTLIETN
;
A
#
# COMPACT_ATOMS: atom_id res chain seq x y z
N MET A 1 36.60 31.81 -23.89
CA MET A 1 36.22 31.32 -22.55
C MET A 1 37.09 30.11 -22.31
N GLU A 2 38.00 30.18 -21.35
CA GLU A 2 38.76 29.00 -20.92
C GLU A 2 37.77 27.96 -20.39
N THR A 3 37.79 26.79 -20.99
CA THR A 3 37.01 25.63 -20.50
C THR A 3 37.59 25.22 -19.15
N GLN A 4 36.95 25.62 -18.07
CA GLN A 4 37.28 25.12 -16.73
C GLN A 4 37.07 23.60 -16.73
N GLU A 5 38.16 22.87 -16.54
CA GLU A 5 38.12 21.42 -16.40
C GLU A 5 37.35 21.04 -15.15
N ILE A 6 36.25 20.27 -15.28
CA ILE A 6 35.44 19.81 -14.16
C ILE A 6 36.22 18.71 -13.46
N LYS A 7 36.77 19.00 -12.28
CA LYS A 7 37.45 18.02 -11.44
C LYS A 7 36.41 17.22 -10.64
N ILE A 8 36.25 15.95 -10.96
CA ILE A 8 35.34 15.05 -10.30
C ILE A 8 36.17 14.05 -9.49
N ASN A 9 35.83 13.90 -8.20
CA ASN A 9 36.42 12.84 -7.36
C ASN A 9 35.93 11.48 -7.85
N ALA A 10 36.81 10.51 -8.03
CA ALA A 10 36.49 9.17 -8.48
C ALA A 10 35.46 8.48 -7.58
N GLU A 11 35.46 8.76 -6.27
CA GLU A 11 34.50 8.20 -5.32
C GLU A 11 33.06 8.73 -5.56
N SER A 12 32.90 9.95 -6.04
CA SER A 12 31.60 10.57 -6.29
C SER A 12 30.89 10.02 -7.54
N ILE A 13 31.61 9.30 -8.41
CA ILE A 13 31.04 8.65 -9.59
C ILE A 13 30.17 7.45 -9.19
N PHE A 14 30.35 6.91 -7.98
CA PHE A 14 29.60 5.76 -7.49
C PHE A 14 28.55 6.19 -6.45
N SER A 15 27.35 5.65 -6.60
CA SER A 15 26.23 5.79 -5.69
C SER A 15 25.84 4.40 -5.19
N ASN A 16 25.88 4.16 -3.88
CA ASN A 16 25.55 2.91 -3.20
C ASN A 16 26.26 1.66 -3.72
N SER A 17 25.98 1.21 -4.93
CA SER A 17 26.54 -0.03 -5.51
C SER A 17 26.77 0.05 -7.02
N PHE A 18 26.52 1.22 -7.64
CA PHE A 18 26.70 1.41 -9.08
C PHE A 18 27.07 2.86 -9.41
N LEU A 19 27.16 3.19 -10.68
CA LEU A 19 27.47 4.53 -11.18
C LEU A 19 26.29 5.50 -10.90
N ASP A 20 26.61 6.70 -10.40
CA ASP A 20 25.67 7.81 -10.35
C ASP A 20 25.57 8.46 -11.73
N GLY A 21 24.39 8.46 -12.32
CA GLY A 21 24.20 8.93 -13.69
C GLY A 21 24.61 10.37 -13.91
N LYS A 22 24.31 11.27 -12.97
CA LYS A 22 24.63 12.71 -13.08
C LYS A 22 26.12 12.96 -13.04
N THR A 23 26.78 12.38 -12.05
CA THR A 23 28.25 12.50 -11.89
C THR A 23 28.98 11.78 -13.00
N PHE A 24 28.48 10.63 -13.45
CA PHE A 24 29.07 9.88 -14.55
C PHE A 24 28.97 10.64 -15.89
N TYR A 25 27.83 11.32 -16.14
CA TYR A 25 27.67 12.20 -17.29
C TYR A 25 28.71 13.32 -17.30
N MET A 26 28.85 14.04 -16.17
CA MET A 26 29.85 15.10 -16.03
C MET A 26 31.27 14.60 -16.22
N PHE A 27 31.57 13.40 -15.74
CA PHE A 27 32.87 12.76 -15.94
C PHE A 27 33.16 12.50 -17.44
N CYS A 28 32.18 11.91 -18.14
CA CYS A 28 32.36 11.52 -19.55
C CYS A 28 32.41 12.71 -20.52
N TYR A 29 31.55 13.72 -20.26
CA TYR A 29 31.34 14.81 -21.22
C TYR A 29 31.87 16.18 -20.79
N GLN A 30 32.40 16.29 -19.57
CA GLN A 30 32.95 17.54 -19.00
C GLN A 30 31.94 18.70 -19.07
N ALA A 31 30.65 18.39 -18.87
CA ALA A 31 29.56 19.36 -18.92
C ALA A 31 28.47 18.99 -17.92
N ALA A 32 27.80 19.98 -17.36
CA ALA A 32 26.59 19.73 -16.54
C ALA A 32 25.43 19.36 -17.47
N PRO A 33 24.65 18.30 -17.14
CA PRO A 33 23.54 17.89 -17.98
C PRO A 33 22.28 18.71 -17.76
N CYS A 34 21.50 18.90 -18.83
CA CYS A 34 20.07 19.01 -18.77
C CYS A 34 19.48 17.58 -18.70
N ILE A 35 18.40 17.39 -17.96
CA ILE A 35 17.82 16.06 -17.74
C ILE A 35 16.35 16.12 -18.10
N THR A 36 15.92 15.21 -18.98
CA THR A 36 14.51 14.98 -19.29
C THR A 36 14.10 13.60 -18.80
N TRP A 37 13.00 13.56 -18.09
CA TRP A 37 12.47 12.37 -17.46
C TRP A 37 11.26 11.81 -18.24
N VAL A 38 11.23 10.49 -18.44
CA VAL A 38 10.08 9.77 -19.03
C VAL A 38 9.69 8.63 -18.10
N ASP A 39 8.48 8.71 -17.55
CA ASP A 39 7.92 7.70 -16.63
C ASP A 39 7.24 6.54 -17.35
N GLU A 40 6.96 5.49 -16.59
CA GLU A 40 6.21 4.30 -17.02
C GLU A 40 6.82 3.61 -18.26
N VAL A 41 8.14 3.54 -18.31
CA VAL A 41 8.89 3.00 -19.46
C VAL A 41 9.29 1.55 -19.24
N ASP A 42 9.04 0.70 -20.25
CA ASP A 42 9.53 -0.68 -20.31
C ASP A 42 11.02 -0.68 -20.71
N LYS A 43 11.88 -0.61 -19.71
CA LYS A 43 13.34 -0.47 -19.86
C LYS A 43 13.99 -1.57 -20.72
N GLU A 44 13.43 -2.80 -20.69
CA GLU A 44 13.96 -3.93 -21.46
C GLU A 44 13.70 -3.73 -22.95
N LYS A 45 12.50 -3.27 -23.31
CA LYS A 45 12.16 -2.97 -24.70
C LYS A 45 12.89 -1.75 -25.21
N VAL A 46 13.03 -0.70 -24.37
CA VAL A 46 13.82 0.48 -24.76
C VAL A 46 15.26 0.10 -25.02
N LEU A 47 15.89 -0.67 -24.12
CA LEU A 47 17.26 -1.11 -24.30
C LEU A 47 17.44 -1.93 -25.60
N LYS A 48 16.52 -2.83 -25.86
CA LYS A 48 16.54 -3.62 -27.11
C LYS A 48 16.42 -2.72 -28.33
N TYR A 49 15.45 -1.82 -28.34
CA TYR A 49 15.21 -0.88 -29.42
C TYR A 49 16.43 0.02 -29.68
N LEU A 50 17.04 0.56 -28.62
CA LEU A 50 18.23 1.42 -28.77
C LEU A 50 19.41 0.64 -29.33
N LYS A 51 19.64 -0.60 -28.92
CA LYS A 51 20.70 -1.46 -29.48
C LYS A 51 20.48 -1.79 -30.96
N GLU A 52 19.24 -1.96 -31.39
CA GLU A 52 18.88 -2.30 -32.76
C GLU A 52 18.92 -1.08 -33.71
N ASN A 53 18.53 0.10 -33.23
CA ASN A 53 18.32 1.26 -34.09
C ASN A 53 19.37 2.39 -33.91
N TYR A 54 20.15 2.35 -32.82
CA TYR A 54 21.14 3.38 -32.48
C TYR A 54 22.53 2.78 -32.20
N SER A 55 22.81 1.56 -32.70
CA SER A 55 24.11 0.88 -32.49
C SER A 55 25.30 1.78 -32.78
N ASP A 56 25.25 2.48 -33.90
CA ASP A 56 26.36 3.34 -34.39
C ASP A 56 26.50 4.65 -33.58
N ALA A 57 25.44 5.06 -32.87
CA ALA A 57 25.46 6.23 -32.00
C ALA A 57 25.93 5.89 -30.58
N ILE A 58 25.89 4.61 -30.19
CA ILE A 58 26.24 4.16 -28.84
C ILE A 58 27.75 4.05 -28.70
N SER A 59 28.33 4.80 -27.76
CA SER A 59 29.75 4.74 -27.41
C SER A 59 30.07 3.79 -26.25
N GLY A 60 29.08 3.49 -25.40
CA GLY A 60 29.25 2.57 -24.28
C GLY A 60 27.94 2.21 -23.59
N ILE A 61 27.90 1.02 -23.01
CA ILE A 61 26.76 0.53 -22.19
C ILE A 61 27.30 -0.02 -20.90
N TYR A 62 26.80 0.50 -19.78
CA TYR A 62 27.16 0.08 -18.42
C TYR A 62 25.92 -0.42 -17.71
N GLN A 63 25.97 -1.65 -17.18
CA GLN A 63 24.80 -2.31 -16.61
C GLN A 63 25.07 -2.87 -15.22
N MET A 64 24.15 -2.60 -14.29
CA MET A 64 24.07 -3.32 -13.03
C MET A 64 23.04 -4.43 -13.17
N SER A 65 23.46 -5.69 -13.00
CA SER A 65 22.61 -6.87 -13.13
C SER A 65 22.47 -7.59 -11.80
N LYS A 66 21.26 -8.07 -11.53
CA LYS A 66 20.97 -8.96 -10.40
C LYS A 66 20.57 -10.33 -10.96
N TYR A 67 21.24 -11.37 -10.49
CA TYR A 67 20.87 -12.74 -10.87
C TYR A 67 19.76 -13.27 -9.96
N ASP A 68 18.61 -13.59 -10.55
CA ASP A 68 17.50 -14.24 -9.86
C ASP A 68 17.72 -15.76 -9.84
N ARG A 69 18.10 -16.30 -8.67
CA ARG A 69 18.36 -17.73 -8.49
C ARG A 69 17.13 -18.61 -8.72
N LYS A 70 15.91 -18.09 -8.46
CA LYS A 70 14.67 -18.84 -8.64
C LYS A 70 14.29 -18.97 -10.11
N LYS A 71 14.44 -17.87 -10.87
CA LYS A 71 14.13 -17.80 -12.30
C LYS A 71 15.30 -18.21 -13.18
N LYS A 72 16.51 -18.38 -12.60
CA LYS A 72 17.77 -18.68 -13.31
C LYS A 72 18.05 -17.70 -14.46
N THR A 73 17.69 -16.43 -14.28
CA THR A 73 17.85 -15.35 -15.26
C THR A 73 18.55 -14.15 -14.65
N GLY A 74 19.38 -13.46 -15.44
CA GLY A 74 19.89 -12.14 -15.10
C GLY A 74 18.85 -11.09 -15.42
N LEU A 75 18.53 -10.25 -14.43
CA LEU A 75 17.70 -9.06 -14.62
C LEU A 75 18.59 -7.83 -14.41
N PHE A 76 18.60 -6.91 -15.36
CA PHE A 76 19.31 -5.66 -15.13
C PHE A 76 18.44 -4.71 -14.27
N SER A 77 19.06 -4.10 -13.28
CA SER A 77 18.40 -3.13 -12.40
C SER A 77 18.56 -1.71 -12.93
N MET A 78 19.74 -1.38 -13.46
CA MET A 78 20.09 -0.08 -14.01
C MET A 78 20.97 -0.22 -15.23
N THR A 79 20.80 0.63 -16.22
CA THR A 79 21.65 0.69 -17.42
C THR A 79 21.92 2.14 -17.78
N LEU A 80 23.21 2.48 -17.97
CA LEU A 80 23.65 3.75 -18.53
C LEU A 80 24.14 3.51 -19.97
N ILE A 81 23.62 4.27 -20.91
CA ILE A 81 23.97 4.20 -22.34
C ILE A 81 24.57 5.53 -22.74
N LEU A 82 25.83 5.54 -23.08
CA LEU A 82 26.55 6.71 -23.60
C LEU A 82 26.37 6.80 -25.12
N LEU A 83 26.13 8.00 -25.63
CA LEU A 83 26.03 8.28 -27.05
C LEU A 83 27.17 9.24 -27.48
N HIS A 84 27.65 9.13 -28.73
CA HIS A 84 28.75 9.96 -29.26
C HIS A 84 28.45 11.45 -29.26
N ASN A 85 27.18 11.86 -29.29
CA ASN A 85 26.74 13.26 -29.37
C ASN A 85 26.53 13.92 -27.99
N LYS A 86 27.22 13.46 -26.97
CA LYS A 86 27.08 13.93 -25.56
C LYS A 86 25.70 13.74 -24.96
N CYS A 87 24.89 12.84 -25.49
CA CYS A 87 23.70 12.36 -24.81
C CYS A 87 24.01 11.09 -24.00
N MET A 88 23.33 10.93 -22.90
CA MET A 88 23.35 9.69 -22.12
C MET A 88 21.94 9.31 -21.73
N ILE A 89 21.65 8.02 -21.71
CA ILE A 89 20.36 7.49 -21.31
C ILE A 89 20.55 6.61 -20.08
N GLU A 90 19.79 6.90 -19.04
CA GLU A 90 19.67 6.05 -17.86
C GLU A 90 18.34 5.33 -17.88
N LEU A 91 18.39 4.00 -17.75
CA LEU A 91 17.21 3.13 -17.63
C LEU A 91 17.24 2.46 -16.26
N ALA A 92 16.31 2.82 -15.38
CA ALA A 92 16.20 2.23 -14.05
C ALA A 92 14.72 2.10 -13.64
N GLY A 93 14.41 1.14 -12.76
CA GLY A 93 13.04 0.94 -12.34
C GLY A 93 12.06 0.84 -13.52
N SER A 94 11.10 1.76 -13.57
CA SER A 94 10.14 1.97 -14.66
C SER A 94 10.29 3.37 -15.30
N TYR A 95 11.44 3.99 -15.22
CA TYR A 95 11.70 5.31 -15.79
C TYR A 95 12.93 5.31 -16.69
N CYS A 96 13.01 6.35 -17.53
CA CYS A 96 14.13 6.67 -18.38
C CYS A 96 14.51 8.14 -18.17
N GLU A 97 15.76 8.41 -17.80
CA GLU A 97 16.33 9.75 -17.79
C GLU A 97 17.21 9.93 -19.03
N ILE A 98 17.03 11.04 -19.73
CA ILE A 98 17.83 11.41 -20.89
C ILE A 98 18.62 12.66 -20.50
N TYR A 99 19.94 12.51 -20.45
CA TYR A 99 20.91 13.54 -20.14
C TYR A 99 21.40 14.14 -21.44
N HIS A 100 21.46 15.47 -21.55
CA HIS A 100 21.90 16.15 -22.75
C HIS A 100 22.46 17.54 -22.42
N THR A 101 23.18 18.13 -23.34
CA THR A 101 23.57 19.55 -23.31
C THR A 101 22.51 20.39 -24.01
N ASN A 102 22.49 21.70 -23.78
CA ASN A 102 21.59 22.61 -24.48
C ASN A 102 21.82 22.63 -26.02
N GLU A 103 22.99 22.19 -26.47
CA GLU A 103 23.34 22.13 -27.88
C GLU A 103 22.73 20.91 -28.61
N ASP A 104 22.29 19.88 -27.86
CA ASP A 104 21.81 18.62 -28.41
C ASP A 104 20.28 18.43 -28.21
N CYS A 105 19.52 19.51 -28.12
CA CYS A 105 18.07 19.46 -27.88
C CYS A 105 17.30 18.61 -28.90
N ASP A 106 17.70 18.60 -30.16
CA ASP A 106 16.99 17.85 -31.21
C ASP A 106 17.11 16.33 -31.00
N MET A 107 18.30 15.84 -30.65
CA MET A 107 18.51 14.43 -30.35
C MET A 107 17.73 14.00 -29.09
N ALA A 108 17.78 14.81 -28.04
CA ALA A 108 17.05 14.53 -26.82
C ALA A 108 15.55 14.49 -27.09
N SER A 109 15.01 15.43 -27.84
CA SER A 109 13.60 15.49 -28.23
C SER A 109 13.17 14.24 -29.04
N MET A 110 14.04 13.80 -29.96
CA MET A 110 13.80 12.57 -30.74
C MET A 110 13.81 11.33 -29.83
N LEU A 111 14.81 11.19 -28.96
CA LEU A 111 14.90 10.07 -28.02
C LEU A 111 13.70 10.00 -27.07
N ILE A 112 13.25 11.16 -26.54
CA ILE A 112 12.05 11.26 -25.69
C ILE A 112 10.84 10.70 -26.43
N LYS A 113 10.63 11.13 -27.68
CA LYS A 113 9.51 10.68 -28.50
C LYS A 113 9.55 9.17 -28.76
N GLU A 114 10.73 8.63 -29.06
CA GLU A 114 10.90 7.20 -29.31
C GLU A 114 10.72 6.37 -28.03
N VAL A 115 11.36 6.79 -26.93
CA VAL A 115 11.28 6.10 -25.63
C VAL A 115 9.83 6.08 -25.10
N SER A 116 9.09 7.17 -25.27
CA SER A 116 7.70 7.29 -24.82
C SER A 116 6.74 6.29 -25.47
N ARG A 117 7.12 5.67 -26.59
CA ARG A 117 6.31 4.60 -27.22
C ARG A 117 6.32 3.28 -26.44
N PHE A 118 7.34 3.07 -25.62
CA PHE A 118 7.54 1.84 -24.87
C PHE A 118 6.93 1.92 -23.47
N LYS A 119 5.66 2.33 -23.37
CA LYS A 119 4.96 2.28 -22.08
C LYS A 119 4.96 0.88 -21.50
N VAL A 120 5.21 0.80 -20.19
CA VAL A 120 4.90 -0.40 -19.44
C VAL A 120 3.42 -0.69 -19.68
N LYS A 121 3.12 -1.80 -20.36
CA LYS A 121 1.73 -2.24 -20.41
C LYS A 121 1.31 -2.42 -18.97
N ASP A 122 0.32 -1.66 -18.53
CA ASP A 122 -0.35 -1.95 -17.27
C ASP A 122 -0.69 -3.44 -17.28
N LYS A 123 0.17 -4.25 -16.66
CA LYS A 123 -0.26 -5.58 -16.24
C LYS A 123 -1.49 -5.25 -15.43
N LYS A 124 -2.67 -5.72 -15.85
CA LYS A 124 -3.91 -5.61 -15.05
C LYS A 124 -3.47 -5.82 -13.63
N LYS A 125 -3.37 -4.69 -12.87
CA LYS A 125 -2.75 -4.69 -11.54
C LYS A 125 -3.46 -5.79 -10.79
N ASN A 126 -2.74 -6.82 -10.42
CA ASN A 126 -3.23 -7.77 -9.45
C ASN A 126 -3.70 -6.91 -8.29
N PHE A 127 -4.75 -7.32 -7.62
CA PHE A 127 -5.31 -6.58 -6.50
C PHE A 127 -4.18 -6.23 -5.54
N GLU A 128 -3.69 -4.99 -5.62
CA GLU A 128 -2.57 -4.49 -4.84
C GLU A 128 -3.13 -3.63 -3.69
N ILE A 129 -2.65 -3.91 -2.50
CA ILE A 129 -2.68 -2.94 -1.40
C ILE A 129 -1.35 -2.21 -1.40
N ASN A 130 -1.40 -0.92 -1.21
CA ASN A 130 -0.19 -0.13 -1.00
C ASN A 130 -0.03 0.08 0.51
N LEU A 131 0.95 -0.59 1.10
CA LEU A 131 1.31 -0.38 2.50
C LEU A 131 1.99 0.98 2.63
N ILE A 132 1.48 1.83 3.49
CA ILE A 132 2.16 3.07 3.86
C ILE A 132 3.24 2.71 4.89
N SER A 133 4.48 3.00 4.56
CA SER A 133 5.63 2.85 5.45
C SER A 133 6.36 4.19 5.59
N LYS A 134 7.02 4.38 6.74
CA LYS A 134 7.86 5.56 6.97
C LYS A 134 9.32 5.14 6.97
N ASP A 135 10.12 5.86 6.23
CA ASP A 135 11.59 5.74 6.24
C ASP A 135 12.25 7.05 6.69
N ASN A 136 13.56 7.19 6.47
CA ASN A 136 14.32 8.39 6.85
C ASN A 136 13.99 9.61 5.94
N TYR A 137 13.33 9.42 4.82
CA TYR A 137 13.00 10.44 3.82
C TYR A 137 11.52 10.82 3.81
N GLY A 138 10.68 10.14 4.60
CA GLY A 138 9.25 10.42 4.69
C GLY A 138 8.38 9.18 4.56
N PHE A 139 7.14 9.36 4.08
CA PHE A 139 6.22 8.26 3.83
C PHE A 139 6.33 7.77 2.39
N GLU A 140 6.34 6.45 2.22
CA GLU A 140 6.37 5.78 0.92
C GLU A 140 5.26 4.75 0.80
N LEU A 141 4.89 4.42 -0.44
CA LEU A 141 3.93 3.37 -0.77
C LEU A 141 4.65 2.11 -1.22
N LYS A 142 4.50 1.02 -0.46
CA LYS A 142 5.01 -0.30 -0.84
C LYS A 142 3.88 -1.17 -1.40
N PRO A 143 3.86 -1.46 -2.71
CA PRO A 143 2.85 -2.31 -3.29
C PRO A 143 2.98 -3.74 -2.77
N MET A 144 1.86 -4.33 -2.36
CA MET A 144 1.76 -5.70 -1.86
C MET A 144 0.66 -6.44 -2.61
N ASP A 145 1.01 -7.57 -3.20
CA ASP A 145 0.04 -8.44 -3.87
C ASP A 145 -0.90 -9.11 -2.86
N ILE A 146 -2.20 -9.01 -3.09
CA ILE A 146 -3.19 -9.75 -2.31
C ILE A 146 -3.76 -10.88 -3.15
N LYS A 147 -3.84 -12.06 -2.54
CA LYS A 147 -4.56 -13.17 -3.14
C LYS A 147 -6.05 -12.85 -3.20
N LYS A 148 -6.63 -12.96 -4.40
CA LYS A 148 -8.07 -12.78 -4.59
C LYS A 148 -8.84 -13.78 -3.75
N THR A 149 -9.61 -13.30 -2.79
CA THR A 149 -10.46 -14.12 -1.95
C THR A 149 -11.81 -14.33 -2.63
N ARG A 150 -12.17 -15.59 -2.88
CA ARG A 150 -13.52 -15.99 -3.28
C ARG A 150 -14.32 -16.23 -2.02
N LEU A 151 -15.33 -15.41 -1.80
CA LEU A 151 -16.15 -15.47 -0.59
C LEU A 151 -17.63 -15.49 -0.98
N ASN A 152 -18.35 -16.47 -0.48
CA ASN A 152 -19.81 -16.53 -0.58
C ASN A 152 -20.41 -15.81 0.63
N LEU A 153 -20.86 -14.57 0.45
CA LEU A 153 -21.39 -13.77 1.55
C LEU A 153 -22.62 -14.42 2.20
N ASP A 154 -23.46 -15.08 1.43
CA ASP A 154 -24.67 -15.75 1.96
C ASP A 154 -24.35 -16.92 2.89
N LEU A 155 -23.17 -17.50 2.78
CA LEU A 155 -22.73 -18.61 3.60
C LEU A 155 -21.95 -18.15 4.85
N PHE A 156 -21.10 -17.11 4.67
CA PHE A 156 -20.15 -16.67 5.70
C PHE A 156 -20.69 -15.60 6.65
N TYR A 157 -21.78 -14.90 6.27
CA TYR A 157 -22.33 -13.81 7.09
C TYR A 157 -23.84 -13.91 7.21
N GLU A 158 -24.42 -13.18 8.15
CA GLU A 158 -25.87 -13.11 8.32
C GLU A 158 -26.53 -12.44 7.10
N ASN A 159 -27.83 -12.69 6.91
CA ASN A 159 -28.55 -12.33 5.68
C ASN A 159 -28.64 -10.82 5.44
N ASP A 160 -28.65 -10.02 6.51
CA ASP A 160 -28.71 -8.57 6.49
C ASP A 160 -27.43 -7.94 5.94
N PHE A 161 -26.29 -8.66 6.04
CA PHE A 161 -24.98 -8.15 5.59
C PHE A 161 -24.92 -7.89 4.08
N LYS A 162 -25.65 -8.65 3.28
CA LYS A 162 -25.62 -8.53 1.82
C LYS A 162 -26.08 -7.17 1.30
N GLU A 163 -27.06 -6.56 1.97
CA GLU A 163 -27.51 -5.22 1.63
C GLU A 163 -26.50 -4.16 2.00
N ILE A 164 -25.88 -4.31 3.16
CA ILE A 164 -24.79 -3.44 3.62
C ILE A 164 -23.58 -3.53 2.68
N ASP A 165 -23.20 -4.74 2.26
CA ASP A 165 -22.12 -4.94 1.27
C ASP A 165 -22.40 -4.20 -0.04
N LYS A 166 -23.64 -4.24 -0.56
CA LYS A 166 -24.01 -3.49 -1.76
C LYS A 166 -23.84 -1.98 -1.58
N ILE A 167 -24.25 -1.45 -0.42
CA ILE A 167 -24.08 -0.03 -0.11
C ILE A 167 -22.60 0.32 -0.06
N ILE A 168 -21.80 -0.47 0.65
CA ILE A 168 -20.34 -0.26 0.77
C ILE A 168 -19.70 -0.25 -0.62
N GLN A 169 -19.91 -1.31 -1.43
CA GLN A 169 -19.31 -1.40 -2.75
C GLN A 169 -19.74 -0.26 -3.66
N SER A 170 -21.04 0.08 -3.69
CA SER A 170 -21.55 1.15 -4.55
C SER A 170 -20.95 2.51 -4.23
N ARG A 171 -20.77 2.83 -2.94
CA ARG A 171 -20.17 4.08 -2.47
C ARG A 171 -18.65 4.09 -2.69
N LEU A 172 -17.94 3.02 -2.38
CA LEU A 172 -16.49 2.94 -2.56
C LEU A 172 -16.06 3.01 -4.04
N LEU A 173 -16.91 2.58 -4.96
CA LEU A 173 -16.64 2.66 -6.41
C LEU A 173 -16.91 4.05 -7.03
N LYS A 174 -17.63 4.94 -6.33
CA LYS A 174 -17.88 6.30 -6.83
C LYS A 174 -16.58 7.10 -6.86
N LYS A 175 -16.35 7.81 -7.97
CA LYS A 175 -15.34 8.86 -8.04
C LYS A 175 -15.80 10.06 -7.21
N GLU A 176 -14.82 10.81 -6.69
CA GLU A 176 -15.08 12.05 -5.94
C GLU A 176 -16.08 11.85 -4.79
N ASP A 177 -15.99 10.71 -4.10
CA ASP A 177 -16.82 10.39 -2.95
C ASP A 177 -15.93 10.23 -1.69
N LYS A 178 -16.46 10.60 -0.55
CA LYS A 178 -15.81 10.61 0.74
C LYS A 178 -16.69 9.96 1.80
N GLY A 179 -16.12 9.64 2.93
CA GLY A 179 -16.83 9.08 4.07
C GLY A 179 -16.15 7.87 4.69
N ILE A 180 -16.80 7.31 5.70
CA ILE A 180 -16.22 6.28 6.56
C ILE A 180 -17.08 5.03 6.55
N VAL A 181 -16.45 3.86 6.42
CA VAL A 181 -17.04 2.55 6.66
C VAL A 181 -16.49 2.03 7.99
N LEU A 182 -17.37 1.65 8.91
CA LEU A 182 -17.03 1.08 10.21
C LEU A 182 -17.45 -0.38 10.27
N LEU A 183 -16.48 -1.28 10.40
CA LEU A 183 -16.66 -2.73 10.46
C LEU A 183 -16.19 -3.24 11.81
N HIS A 184 -17.12 -3.62 12.69
CA HIS A 184 -16.76 -4.01 14.05
C HIS A 184 -17.36 -5.36 14.47
N GLY A 185 -16.99 -5.83 15.64
CA GLY A 185 -17.52 -7.06 16.21
C GLY A 185 -16.44 -7.98 16.75
N LEU A 186 -16.85 -9.12 17.29
CA LEU A 186 -15.98 -10.06 17.99
C LEU A 186 -14.79 -10.53 17.12
N PRO A 187 -13.64 -10.86 17.72
CA PRO A 187 -12.56 -11.54 17.02
C PRO A 187 -13.06 -12.85 16.38
N GLY A 188 -12.47 -13.21 15.23
CA GLY A 188 -12.83 -14.47 14.55
C GLY A 188 -14.14 -14.47 13.77
N THR A 189 -14.83 -13.33 13.65
CA THR A 189 -16.10 -13.20 12.90
C THR A 189 -15.94 -12.91 11.42
N GLY A 190 -14.70 -12.87 10.90
CA GLY A 190 -14.43 -12.75 9.48
C GLY A 190 -14.27 -11.33 8.94
N LYS A 191 -14.05 -10.29 9.78
CA LYS A 191 -13.84 -8.90 9.36
C LYS A 191 -12.71 -8.77 8.33
N THR A 192 -11.52 -9.28 8.64
CA THR A 192 -10.36 -9.25 7.73
C THR A 192 -10.61 -10.09 6.45
N THR A 193 -11.36 -11.19 6.55
CA THR A 193 -11.74 -12.01 5.39
C THR A 193 -12.64 -11.21 4.44
N TYR A 194 -13.64 -10.51 4.98
CA TYR A 194 -14.48 -9.63 4.21
C TYR A 194 -13.68 -8.46 3.60
N LEU A 195 -12.79 -7.86 4.37
CA LEU A 195 -11.95 -6.77 3.88
C LEU A 195 -11.09 -7.20 2.67
N ARG A 196 -10.46 -8.37 2.72
CA ARG A 196 -9.72 -8.93 1.56
C ARG A 196 -10.63 -9.17 0.35
N TYR A 197 -11.83 -9.69 0.58
CA TYR A 197 -12.83 -9.86 -0.48
C TYR A 197 -13.24 -8.52 -1.10
N LEU A 198 -13.53 -7.52 -0.27
CA LEU A 198 -13.93 -6.18 -0.69
C LEU A 198 -12.84 -5.52 -1.52
N ILE A 199 -11.60 -5.48 -1.01
CA ILE A 199 -10.45 -4.89 -1.69
C ILE A 199 -10.25 -5.52 -3.06
N GLY A 200 -10.40 -6.84 -3.17
CA GLY A 200 -10.30 -7.56 -4.44
C GLY A 200 -11.37 -7.19 -5.49
N ARG A 201 -12.32 -6.32 -5.17
CA ARG A 201 -13.39 -5.82 -6.07
C ARG A 201 -13.29 -4.34 -6.35
N LEU A 202 -12.49 -3.62 -5.57
CA LEU A 202 -12.31 -2.19 -5.72
C LEU A 202 -11.40 -1.89 -6.92
N LYS A 203 -11.70 -0.80 -7.63
CA LYS A 203 -10.90 -0.30 -8.74
C LYS A 203 -10.03 0.90 -8.34
N LYS A 204 -10.27 1.44 -7.15
CA LYS A 204 -9.51 2.54 -6.59
C LYS A 204 -8.21 2.02 -5.95
N LYS A 205 -7.24 2.90 -5.84
CA LYS A 205 -6.01 2.63 -5.10
C LYS A 205 -6.33 2.44 -3.63
N VAL A 206 -5.88 1.33 -3.05
CA VAL A 206 -6.09 1.03 -1.63
C VAL A 206 -4.78 1.26 -0.88
N LEU A 207 -4.84 2.13 0.11
CA LEU A 207 -3.74 2.49 1.00
C LEU A 207 -3.97 1.82 2.36
N PHE A 208 -3.07 0.96 2.77
CA PHE A 208 -3.12 0.32 4.07
C PHE A 208 -2.27 1.07 5.08
N VAL A 209 -2.88 1.44 6.19
CA VAL A 209 -2.24 2.21 7.26
C VAL A 209 -2.24 1.37 8.53
N SER A 210 -1.07 1.17 9.12
CA SER A 210 -1.00 0.57 10.44
C SER A 210 -1.53 1.54 11.51
N PRO A 211 -2.11 1.04 12.61
CA PRO A 211 -2.59 1.89 13.71
C PRO A 211 -1.53 2.86 14.25
N ALA A 212 -0.27 2.43 14.29
CA ALA A 212 0.85 3.26 14.73
C ALA A 212 1.08 4.50 13.84
N ILE A 213 0.84 4.37 12.53
CA ILE A 213 0.97 5.48 11.57
C ILE A 213 -0.30 6.33 11.56
N ALA A 214 -1.45 5.71 11.73
CA ALA A 214 -2.76 6.36 11.62
C ALA A 214 -2.98 7.48 12.66
N GLY A 215 -2.32 7.43 13.83
CA GLY A 215 -2.30 8.54 14.79
C GLY A 215 -1.68 9.82 14.23
N ASN A 216 -0.80 9.72 13.25
CA ASN A 216 -0.04 10.83 12.66
C ASN A 216 -0.54 11.25 11.26
N ILE A 217 -1.79 10.96 10.92
CA ILE A 217 -2.37 11.23 9.59
C ILE A 217 -2.31 12.71 9.18
N MET A 218 -2.29 13.63 10.14
CA MET A 218 -2.18 15.08 9.87
C MET A 218 -0.74 15.60 9.79
N ASN A 219 0.26 14.72 9.87
CA ASN A 219 1.64 15.11 9.58
C ASN A 219 1.73 15.62 8.13
N PRO A 220 2.40 16.76 7.87
CA PRO A 220 2.55 17.32 6.52
C PRO A 220 3.03 16.30 5.49
N GLU A 221 4.04 15.49 5.80
CA GLU A 221 4.54 14.44 4.92
C GLU A 221 3.48 13.39 4.56
N PHE A 222 2.56 13.07 5.49
CA PHE A 222 1.46 12.14 5.23
C PHE A 222 0.38 12.81 4.37
N MET A 223 0.15 14.10 4.59
CA MET A 223 -0.79 14.86 3.77
C MET A 223 -0.32 14.96 2.32
N ASP A 224 0.97 15.21 2.09
CA ASP A 224 1.56 15.21 0.74
C ASP A 224 1.32 13.86 0.04
N LEU A 225 1.54 12.75 0.75
CA LEU A 225 1.26 11.42 0.22
C LEU A 225 -0.22 11.25 -0.19
N LEU A 226 -1.18 11.80 0.58
CA LEU A 226 -2.61 11.74 0.23
C LEU A 226 -2.95 12.67 -0.95
N ILE A 227 -2.33 13.83 -1.03
CA ILE A 227 -2.48 14.79 -2.14
C ILE A 227 -2.01 14.15 -3.46
N ASP A 228 -0.91 13.40 -3.42
CA ASP A 228 -0.40 12.64 -4.57
C ASP A 228 -1.26 11.42 -4.93
N ASN A 229 -2.16 11.01 -4.03
CA ASN A 229 -3.02 9.84 -4.22
C ASN A 229 -4.51 10.15 -3.95
N PRO A 230 -5.11 11.11 -4.68
CA PRO A 230 -6.52 11.44 -4.49
C PRO A 230 -7.43 10.28 -4.94
N ASN A 231 -8.69 10.31 -4.51
CA ASN A 231 -9.67 9.25 -4.81
C ASN A 231 -9.25 7.84 -4.36
N SER A 232 -8.40 7.75 -3.36
CA SER A 232 -7.95 6.48 -2.78
C SER A 232 -8.87 6.01 -1.65
N ILE A 233 -8.66 4.76 -1.23
CA ILE A 233 -9.35 4.18 -0.08
C ILE A 233 -8.29 3.89 0.98
N LEU A 234 -8.43 4.52 2.14
CA LEU A 234 -7.56 4.34 3.29
C LEU A 234 -8.14 3.26 4.20
N VAL A 235 -7.38 2.19 4.43
CA VAL A 235 -7.79 1.06 5.27
C VAL A 235 -6.96 1.04 6.54
N ILE A 236 -7.63 1.01 7.68
CA ILE A 236 -7.03 0.92 9.01
C ILE A 236 -7.64 -0.30 9.70
N GLU A 237 -6.85 -1.37 9.87
CA GLU A 237 -7.25 -2.52 10.68
C GLU A 237 -6.89 -2.28 12.15
N ASP A 238 -7.70 -2.85 13.06
CA ASP A 238 -7.53 -2.74 14.52
C ASP A 238 -7.41 -1.27 14.98
N ALA A 239 -8.35 -0.45 14.49
CA ALA A 239 -8.36 1.00 14.65
C ALA A 239 -8.85 1.47 16.04
N GLU A 240 -8.95 0.59 17.04
CA GLU A 240 -9.51 0.88 18.36
C GLU A 240 -8.97 2.18 18.94
N ASN A 241 -7.66 2.30 19.01
CA ASN A 241 -7.00 3.47 19.65
C ASN A 241 -7.21 4.79 18.89
N ILE A 242 -7.66 4.72 17.63
CA ILE A 242 -7.75 5.90 16.75
C ILE A 242 -9.18 6.43 16.70
N ILE A 243 -10.18 5.54 16.89
CA ILE A 243 -11.61 5.87 16.74
C ILE A 243 -12.35 5.97 18.07
N MET A 244 -11.69 5.66 19.21
CA MET A 244 -12.29 5.76 20.52
C MET A 244 -12.70 7.19 20.89
N ASP A 245 -13.71 7.31 21.74
CA ASP A 245 -14.19 8.61 22.24
C ASP A 245 -13.04 9.41 22.87
N ARG A 246 -12.82 10.61 22.38
CA ARG A 246 -11.79 11.56 22.85
C ARG A 246 -11.87 11.86 24.35
N LYS A 247 -13.05 11.72 24.95
CA LYS A 247 -13.23 11.86 26.39
C LYS A 247 -12.54 10.76 27.19
N LEU A 248 -12.29 9.61 26.56
CA LEU A 248 -11.62 8.46 27.17
C LEU A 248 -10.09 8.46 26.95
N THR A 249 -9.64 9.01 25.83
CA THR A 249 -8.23 8.85 25.39
C THR A 249 -7.41 10.14 25.41
N ASN A 250 -8.05 11.33 25.49
CA ASN A 250 -7.40 12.65 25.30
C ASN A 250 -6.57 12.75 23.99
N ASP A 251 -6.90 11.94 22.97
CA ASP A 251 -6.17 11.85 21.71
C ASP A 251 -6.86 12.65 20.60
N SER A 252 -6.07 13.30 19.75
CA SER A 252 -6.54 14.05 18.58
C SER A 252 -6.81 13.19 17.34
N SER A 253 -6.52 11.89 17.38
CA SER A 253 -6.60 10.97 16.22
C SER A 253 -7.97 10.99 15.56
N VAL A 254 -9.06 11.01 16.32
CA VAL A 254 -10.43 11.14 15.79
C VAL A 254 -10.60 12.44 15.00
N SER A 255 -10.10 13.57 15.53
CA SER A 255 -10.18 14.85 14.83
C SER A 255 -9.43 14.82 13.51
N ASN A 256 -8.30 14.11 13.46
CA ASN A 256 -7.50 13.91 12.26
C ASN A 256 -8.28 13.12 11.19
N LEU A 257 -8.92 12.02 11.56
CA LEU A 257 -9.79 11.25 10.67
C LEU A 257 -10.97 12.09 10.15
N LEU A 258 -11.57 12.90 11.01
CA LEU A 258 -12.68 13.77 10.63
C LEU A 258 -12.26 14.83 9.61
N ASN A 259 -11.08 15.41 9.75
CA ASN A 259 -10.58 16.42 8.83
C ASN A 259 -10.36 15.84 7.41
N ILE A 260 -9.91 14.60 7.31
CA ILE A 260 -9.71 13.92 6.03
C ILE A 260 -11.04 13.47 5.42
N SER A 261 -12.01 13.03 6.24
CA SER A 261 -13.25 12.44 5.75
C SER A 261 -14.40 13.44 5.53
N ASP A 262 -14.36 14.62 6.16
CA ASP A 262 -15.48 15.59 6.12
C ASP A 262 -15.02 17.07 6.28
N GLY A 263 -13.73 17.36 6.43
CA GLY A 263 -13.18 18.72 6.47
C GLY A 263 -13.02 19.34 5.07
N LEU A 264 -12.54 20.57 4.98
CA LEU A 264 -12.23 21.24 3.72
C LEU A 264 -11.26 20.42 2.85
N LEU A 265 -10.30 19.74 3.49
CA LEU A 265 -9.36 18.86 2.79
C LEU A 265 -10.04 17.67 2.12
N SER A 266 -11.16 17.20 2.64
CA SER A 266 -11.87 16.03 2.09
C SER A 266 -12.39 16.27 0.66
N ASP A 267 -12.69 17.52 0.29
CA ASP A 267 -13.17 17.87 -1.05
C ASP A 267 -12.06 17.81 -2.10
N PHE A 268 -10.81 17.98 -1.68
CA PHE A 268 -9.64 17.84 -2.55
C PHE A 268 -9.15 16.41 -2.62
N LEU A 269 -9.10 15.73 -1.48
CA LEU A 269 -8.55 14.40 -1.37
C LEU A 269 -9.50 13.33 -1.92
N ASN A 270 -10.81 13.49 -1.66
CA ASN A 270 -11.84 12.50 -1.99
C ASN A 270 -11.47 11.10 -1.48
N VAL A 271 -10.90 11.02 -0.28
CA VAL A 271 -10.46 9.77 0.35
C VAL A 271 -11.60 9.16 1.14
N GLN A 272 -11.81 7.86 0.95
CA GLN A 272 -12.76 7.07 1.71
C GLN A 272 -12.02 6.22 2.74
N LEU A 273 -12.55 6.13 3.94
CA LEU A 273 -11.94 5.41 5.05
C LEU A 273 -12.66 4.09 5.30
N ILE A 274 -11.92 3.03 5.59
CA ILE A 274 -12.45 1.76 6.12
C ILE A 274 -11.70 1.47 7.41
N CYS A 275 -12.43 1.42 8.52
CA CYS A 275 -11.86 1.08 9.83
C CYS A 275 -12.47 -0.24 10.32
N THR A 276 -11.61 -1.17 10.75
CA THR A 276 -12.02 -2.38 11.45
C THR A 276 -11.62 -2.31 12.92
N PHE A 277 -12.44 -2.87 13.82
CA PHE A 277 -12.15 -2.90 15.26
C PHE A 277 -12.98 -3.98 15.98
N ASN A 278 -12.56 -4.32 17.20
CA ASN A 278 -13.18 -5.39 17.99
C ASN A 278 -14.09 -4.87 19.11
N GLN A 279 -14.01 -3.57 19.41
CA GLN A 279 -14.79 -2.95 20.49
C GLN A 279 -16.23 -2.66 20.05
N PRO A 280 -17.17 -2.57 21.02
CA PRO A 280 -18.54 -2.18 20.74
C PRO A 280 -18.62 -0.72 20.25
N LEU A 281 -19.63 -0.45 19.42
CA LEU A 281 -19.84 0.87 18.81
C LEU A 281 -20.02 2.01 19.84
N SER A 282 -20.46 1.68 21.06
CA SER A 282 -20.59 2.62 22.16
C SER A 282 -19.28 3.29 22.60
N MET A 283 -18.14 2.67 22.27
CA MET A 283 -16.81 3.20 22.56
C MET A 283 -16.28 4.12 21.45
N VAL A 284 -16.95 4.18 20.31
CA VAL A 284 -16.55 4.99 19.16
C VAL A 284 -17.03 6.43 19.35
N ASP A 285 -16.17 7.38 18.99
CA ASP A 285 -16.54 8.81 19.06
C ASP A 285 -17.78 9.09 18.18
N ASN A 286 -18.76 9.73 18.78
CA ASN A 286 -20.03 10.04 18.13
C ASN A 286 -19.91 10.94 16.89
N ALA A 287 -18.83 11.71 16.77
CA ALA A 287 -18.60 12.53 15.59
C ALA A 287 -18.37 11.71 14.31
N LEU A 288 -17.82 10.49 14.43
CA LEU A 288 -17.65 9.56 13.31
C LEU A 288 -18.98 8.94 12.85
N LEU A 289 -19.97 8.86 13.76
CA LEU A 289 -21.27 8.24 13.51
C LEU A 289 -22.30 9.19 12.90
N ARG A 290 -21.97 10.47 12.68
CA ARG A 290 -22.89 11.46 12.13
C ARG A 290 -23.31 11.15 10.70
N LYS A 291 -24.59 11.41 10.39
CA LYS A 291 -25.12 11.34 9.02
C LYS A 291 -24.32 12.28 8.10
N GLY A 292 -24.01 11.82 6.90
CA GLY A 292 -23.19 12.53 5.93
C GLY A 292 -21.73 12.10 5.93
N ARG A 293 -21.18 11.67 7.07
CA ARG A 293 -19.81 11.14 7.21
C ARG A 293 -19.76 9.63 7.03
N LEU A 294 -20.75 8.95 7.60
CA LEU A 294 -20.82 7.51 7.61
C LEU A 294 -21.36 6.98 6.27
N ILE A 295 -20.58 6.16 5.57
CA ILE A 295 -21.02 5.40 4.40
C ILE A 295 -21.87 4.22 4.85
N ALA A 296 -21.30 3.41 5.75
CA ALA A 296 -21.98 2.25 6.35
C ALA A 296 -21.29 1.86 7.65
N ARG A 297 -22.04 1.14 8.48
CA ARG A 297 -21.51 0.44 9.66
C ARG A 297 -22.11 -0.96 9.71
N TYR A 298 -21.34 -1.93 10.17
CA TYR A 298 -21.81 -3.28 10.37
C TYR A 298 -21.11 -3.96 11.54
N GLU A 299 -21.91 -4.68 12.34
CA GLU A 299 -21.42 -5.49 13.44
C GLU A 299 -21.38 -6.96 13.03
N PHE A 300 -20.17 -7.51 12.97
CA PHE A 300 -19.95 -8.93 12.71
C PHE A 300 -20.14 -9.73 13.99
N GLY A 301 -21.29 -10.35 14.14
CA GLY A 301 -21.66 -11.21 15.26
C GLY A 301 -21.27 -12.68 15.05
N LYS A 302 -21.69 -13.51 16.03
CA LYS A 302 -21.69 -14.96 15.86
C LYS A 302 -22.80 -15.36 14.89
N LEU A 303 -22.53 -16.34 14.04
CA LEU A 303 -23.54 -16.92 13.15
C LEU A 303 -24.59 -17.68 13.97
N GLY A 304 -25.85 -17.51 13.62
CA GLY A 304 -26.96 -18.29 14.19
C GLY A 304 -26.78 -19.79 13.89
N ILE A 305 -27.40 -20.65 14.72
CA ILE A 305 -27.20 -22.11 14.68
C ILE A 305 -27.36 -22.68 13.27
N ALA A 306 -28.44 -22.31 12.56
CA ALA A 306 -28.72 -22.83 11.22
C ALA A 306 -27.63 -22.46 10.22
N LYS A 307 -27.15 -21.22 10.26
CA LYS A 307 -26.12 -20.72 9.36
C LYS A 307 -24.75 -21.27 9.73
N ALA A 308 -24.44 -21.36 11.01
CA ALA A 308 -23.23 -21.99 11.50
C ALA A 308 -23.15 -23.47 11.08
N GLN A 309 -24.27 -24.19 11.12
CA GLN A 309 -24.36 -25.57 10.64
C GLN A 309 -24.12 -25.67 9.12
N GLN A 310 -24.72 -24.75 8.33
CA GLN A 310 -24.48 -24.71 6.88
C GLN A 310 -23.02 -24.48 6.56
N LEU A 311 -22.37 -23.57 7.29
CA LEU A 311 -20.94 -23.28 7.09
C LEU A 311 -20.06 -24.46 7.51
N SER A 312 -20.37 -25.13 8.64
CA SER A 312 -19.68 -26.35 9.08
C SER A 312 -19.77 -27.47 8.03
N ASN A 313 -20.97 -27.72 7.51
CA ASN A 313 -21.19 -28.69 6.44
C ASN A 313 -20.41 -28.34 5.16
N HIS A 314 -20.32 -27.04 4.82
CA HIS A 314 -19.54 -26.57 3.68
C HIS A 314 -18.03 -26.84 3.85
N PHE A 315 -17.51 -26.76 5.07
CA PHE A 315 -16.13 -27.14 5.38
C PHE A 315 -15.91 -28.66 5.44
N GLY A 316 -16.98 -29.45 5.38
CA GLY A 316 -16.91 -30.91 5.46
C GLY A 316 -16.78 -31.44 6.89
N PHE A 317 -17.19 -30.65 7.88
CA PHE A 317 -17.19 -31.08 9.28
C PHE A 317 -18.54 -31.70 9.69
N ASP A 318 -18.48 -32.88 10.28
CA ASP A 318 -19.65 -33.64 10.80
C ASP A 318 -19.98 -33.22 12.26
N THR A 319 -19.91 -31.94 12.56
CA THR A 319 -20.19 -31.43 13.90
C THR A 319 -21.64 -30.94 14.00
N ASN A 320 -22.35 -31.33 15.04
CA ASN A 320 -23.70 -30.81 15.34
C ASN A 320 -23.56 -29.51 16.14
N ILE A 321 -23.99 -28.40 15.55
CA ILE A 321 -23.87 -27.06 16.13
C ILE A 321 -25.15 -26.76 16.95
N SER A 322 -24.97 -26.57 18.25
CA SER A 322 -26.08 -26.34 19.21
C SER A 322 -26.16 -24.89 19.71
N LYS A 323 -25.19 -24.05 19.41
CA LYS A 323 -25.11 -22.64 19.85
C LYS A 323 -24.54 -21.74 18.76
N PRO A 324 -24.83 -20.43 18.78
CA PRO A 324 -24.19 -19.48 17.86
C PRO A 324 -22.65 -19.48 18.00
N MET A 325 -21.93 -19.49 16.87
CA MET A 325 -20.48 -19.59 16.81
C MET A 325 -19.87 -18.55 15.87
N THR A 326 -18.62 -18.16 16.12
CA THR A 326 -17.84 -17.34 15.18
C THR A 326 -17.36 -18.19 14.01
N ILE A 327 -17.01 -17.54 12.91
CA ILE A 327 -16.43 -18.24 11.73
C ILE A 327 -15.16 -19.00 12.11
N ALA A 328 -14.32 -18.42 12.97
CA ALA A 328 -13.09 -19.06 13.42
C ALA A 328 -13.35 -20.33 14.23
N GLU A 329 -14.33 -20.31 15.15
CA GLU A 329 -14.74 -21.49 15.91
C GLU A 329 -15.27 -22.60 14.99
N ILE A 330 -16.02 -22.25 13.94
CA ILE A 330 -16.56 -23.21 12.97
C ILE A 330 -15.46 -23.79 12.08
N ALA A 331 -14.53 -22.94 11.65
CA ALA A 331 -13.45 -23.36 10.74
C ALA A 331 -12.36 -24.21 11.43
N ASN A 332 -12.26 -24.14 12.78
CA ASN A 332 -11.23 -24.82 13.56
C ASN A 332 -11.85 -25.66 14.70
N PRO A 333 -12.73 -26.64 14.41
CA PRO A 333 -13.48 -27.36 15.45
C PRO A 333 -12.61 -28.21 16.38
N HIS A 334 -11.39 -28.53 15.96
CA HIS A 334 -10.44 -29.35 16.71
C HIS A 334 -9.38 -28.57 17.45
N GLU A 335 -9.33 -27.26 17.27
CA GLU A 335 -8.40 -26.39 17.96
C GLU A 335 -8.85 -26.27 19.43
N LYS A 336 -8.13 -26.94 20.33
CA LYS A 336 -8.36 -26.79 21.76
C LYS A 336 -7.99 -25.36 22.13
N THR A 337 -8.93 -24.61 22.67
CA THR A 337 -8.63 -23.38 23.39
C THR A 337 -7.68 -23.74 24.53
N HIS A 338 -6.39 -23.43 24.36
CA HIS A 338 -5.42 -23.55 25.44
C HIS A 338 -5.62 -22.38 26.43
N GLU A 339 -6.83 -22.27 26.97
CA GLU A 339 -7.03 -21.45 28.16
C GLU A 339 -6.38 -22.21 29.32
N SER A 340 -5.18 -21.81 29.67
CA SER A 340 -4.62 -22.22 30.94
C SER A 340 -5.47 -21.54 32.02
N ASN A 341 -6.20 -22.32 32.82
CA ASN A 341 -6.86 -21.85 34.06
C ASN A 341 -5.83 -21.42 35.13
N ARG A 342 -4.61 -21.11 34.74
CA ARG A 342 -3.63 -20.49 35.61
C ARG A 342 -3.86 -19.00 35.61
N VAL A 343 -4.54 -18.52 36.62
CA VAL A 343 -4.49 -17.12 37.02
C VAL A 343 -3.03 -16.85 37.40
N GLU A 344 -2.26 -16.30 36.46
CA GLU A 344 -0.96 -15.73 36.82
C GLU A 344 -1.24 -14.48 37.66
N VAL A 345 -1.20 -14.67 38.97
CA VAL A 345 -1.14 -13.54 39.89
C VAL A 345 0.23 -12.89 39.73
N ILE A 346 0.34 -11.89 38.90
CA ILE A 346 1.50 -10.99 38.82
C ILE A 346 1.49 -10.13 40.08
N GLY A 347 2.10 -10.62 41.15
CA GLY A 347 2.28 -9.92 42.42
C GLY A 347 3.34 -10.62 43.26
N PHE A 348 4.15 -9.82 43.93
CA PHE A 348 5.16 -10.32 44.88
C PHE A 348 4.51 -11.19 45.96
N ARG A 349 4.72 -12.51 45.98
CA ARG A 349 4.37 -13.38 47.09
C ARG A 349 5.22 -12.97 48.30
N ARG A 350 4.61 -12.35 49.30
CA ARG A 350 5.17 -12.36 50.65
C ARG A 350 5.05 -13.78 51.16
N THR A 351 6.20 -14.45 51.37
CA THR A 351 6.28 -15.69 52.11
C THR A 351 5.83 -15.41 53.54
N LEU A 352 4.70 -15.97 53.95
CA LEU A 352 4.35 -16.03 55.36
C LEU A 352 5.33 -16.98 56.03
N ILE A 353 6.20 -16.43 56.86
CA ILE A 353 7.04 -17.21 57.79
C ILE A 353 6.09 -17.70 58.90
N GLU A 354 5.79 -18.98 58.87
CA GLU A 354 5.17 -19.63 60.03
C GLU A 354 6.18 -19.62 61.15
N THR A 355 5.93 -18.84 62.20
CA THR A 355 6.62 -18.97 63.50
C THR A 355 5.94 -20.05 64.27
N ASN A 356 6.69 -21.14 64.60
CA ASN A 356 6.37 -22.13 65.64
C ASN A 356 6.43 -21.50 67.02
#